data_807259c298b681c5f408d9dbe0eaa93e
#
_entry.id   807259c298b681c5f408d9dbe0eaa93e
#
_cell.length_a   1.000
_cell.length_b   1.000
_cell.length_c   1.000
_cell.angle_alpha   90.00
_cell.angle_beta   90.00
_cell.angle_gamma   90.00
#
_symmetry.space_group_name_H-M   'P 1'
#
loop_
_entity.id
_entity.type
_entity.pdbx_description
1 polymer ?
#
loop_
_entity_poly.entity_id
_entity_poly.type
_entity_poly.pdbx_seq_one_letter_code
_entity_poly.pdbx_strand_id
1 'polypeptide(L)'
;DVYKRQIEDFIKENISYFEKKLKANIKVNSDILSFSLSNHHFENYVTGSLVLIGDAAHSIHPLAGQGINLGFADADAFCEEITNAYQAKINIDKHLVLKRYEIRRKNMNLLMLKSMDFFVNLFKSNNLYIKLLRNFGLSRVNKTQFLKKFFINHASGKNKI
;
A
#
# COMPACT_ATOMS: atom_id res chain seq x y z
N ASP A 1 4.60 25.19 15.44
CA ASP A 1 6.01 25.64 15.37
C ASP A 1 7.04 24.61 15.86
N VAL A 2 6.74 23.85 16.91
CA VAL A 2 7.66 22.83 17.43
C VAL A 2 7.89 21.71 16.41
N TYR A 3 6.84 21.21 15.78
CA TYR A 3 6.93 20.16 14.75
C TYR A 3 7.71 20.62 13.52
N LYS A 4 7.56 21.86 13.10
CA LYS A 4 8.28 22.38 11.95
C LYS A 4 9.79 22.44 12.23
N ARG A 5 10.19 22.89 13.41
CA ARG A 5 11.61 22.88 13.82
C ARG A 5 12.17 21.46 13.90
N GLN A 6 11.45 20.51 14.47
CA GLN A 6 11.89 19.11 14.53
C GLN A 6 12.12 18.51 13.13
N ILE A 7 11.25 18.82 12.17
CA ILE A 7 11.39 18.38 10.79
C ILE A 7 12.60 19.03 10.12
N GLU A 8 12.80 20.31 10.31
CA GLU A 8 13.96 21.05 9.76
C GLU A 8 15.28 20.52 10.33
N ASP A 9 15.34 20.25 11.63
CA ASP A 9 16.55 19.70 12.28
C ASP A 9 16.84 18.26 11.80
N PHE A 10 15.81 17.43 11.69
CA PHE A 10 15.92 16.07 11.13
C PHE A 10 16.44 16.09 9.69
N ILE A 11 15.97 17.02 8.87
CA ILE A 11 16.42 17.14 7.47
C ILE A 11 17.88 17.63 7.42
N LYS A 12 18.26 18.63 8.22
CA LYS A 12 19.64 19.13 8.28
C LYS A 12 20.62 18.04 8.70
N GLU A 13 20.27 17.23 9.70
CA GLU A 13 21.10 16.11 10.16
C GLU A 13 21.28 15.07 9.04
N ASN A 14 20.22 14.69 8.35
CA ASN A 14 20.28 13.72 7.27
C ASN A 14 21.03 14.27 6.04
N ILE A 15 20.86 15.54 5.68
CA ILE A 15 21.63 16.18 4.62
C ILE A 15 23.12 16.12 4.95
N SER A 16 23.52 16.54 6.16
CA SER A 16 24.92 16.50 6.61
C SER A 16 25.53 15.09 6.53
N TYR A 17 24.73 14.06 6.88
CA TYR A 17 25.16 12.66 6.74
C TYR A 17 25.43 12.29 5.28
N PHE A 18 24.52 12.64 4.38
CA PHE A 18 24.65 12.33 2.95
C PHE A 18 25.77 13.15 2.28
N GLU A 19 25.95 14.40 2.64
CA GLU A 19 27.05 15.25 2.15
C GLU A 19 28.42 14.62 2.44
N LYS A 20 28.61 14.15 3.67
CA LYS A 20 29.82 13.44 4.07
C LYS A 20 30.03 12.14 3.27
N LYS A 21 28.95 11.38 3.06
CA LYS A 21 29.00 10.09 2.36
C LYS A 21 29.25 10.25 0.86
N LEU A 22 28.62 11.24 0.25
CA LEU A 22 28.70 11.49 -1.20
C LEU A 22 29.84 12.43 -1.58
N LYS A 23 30.49 13.08 -0.59
CA LYS A 23 31.49 14.14 -0.79
C LYS A 23 31.00 15.26 -1.71
N ALA A 24 29.72 15.63 -1.56
CA ALA A 24 29.02 16.62 -2.37
C ALA A 24 28.17 17.55 -1.50
N ASN A 25 28.01 18.79 -1.90
CA ASN A 25 27.10 19.72 -1.25
C ASN A 25 25.67 19.47 -1.73
N ILE A 26 24.74 19.27 -0.79
CA ILE A 26 23.32 19.05 -1.07
C ILE A 26 22.55 20.33 -0.73
N LYS A 27 21.85 20.89 -1.70
CA LYS A 27 21.00 22.07 -1.51
C LYS A 27 19.53 21.67 -1.63
N VAL A 28 18.75 22.06 -0.62
CA VAL A 28 17.28 21.94 -0.69
C VAL A 28 16.76 23.00 -1.64
N ASN A 29 16.03 22.60 -2.67
CA ASN A 29 15.58 23.46 -3.77
C ASN A 29 14.06 23.74 -3.73
N SER A 30 13.36 23.22 -2.72
CA SER A 30 11.92 23.38 -2.55
C SER A 30 11.55 23.55 -1.10
N ASP A 31 10.34 24.01 -0.85
CA ASP A 31 9.76 24.01 0.49
C ASP A 31 9.60 22.59 1.01
N ILE A 32 9.79 22.43 2.32
CA ILE A 32 9.61 21.16 3.01
C ILE A 32 8.11 21.02 3.32
N LEU A 33 7.49 20.01 2.70
CA LEU A 33 6.10 19.67 2.94
C LEU A 33 6.03 18.43 3.84
N SER A 34 5.12 18.46 4.81
CA SER A 34 4.85 17.36 5.72
C SER A 34 3.40 16.92 5.61
N PHE A 35 3.18 15.64 5.39
CA PHE A 35 1.86 15.04 5.31
C PHE A 35 1.72 13.95 6.36
N SER A 36 0.60 13.95 7.07
CA SER A 36 0.27 12.88 7.99
C SER A 36 -0.06 11.60 7.22
N LEU A 37 0.61 10.50 7.56
CA LEU A 37 0.28 9.19 7.01
C LEU A 37 -0.93 8.65 7.77
N SER A 38 -2.02 8.41 7.04
CA SER A 38 -3.24 7.81 7.60
C SER A 38 -3.63 6.59 6.80
N ASN A 39 -4.04 5.53 7.48
CA ASN A 39 -4.70 4.39 6.84
C ASN A 39 -6.19 4.67 6.83
N HIS A 40 -6.82 4.49 5.68
CA HIS A 40 -8.27 4.51 5.58
C HIS A 40 -8.76 3.45 4.59
N HIS A 41 -10.00 3.04 4.79
CA HIS A 41 -10.67 2.07 3.93
C HIS A 41 -12.17 2.38 3.97
N PHE A 42 -12.71 2.78 2.85
CA PHE A 42 -14.13 3.07 2.75
C PHE A 42 -14.97 1.80 2.76
N GLU A 43 -16.13 1.86 3.43
CA GLU A 43 -17.05 0.73 3.47
C GLU A 43 -17.70 0.46 2.12
N ASN A 44 -17.95 1.49 1.34
CA ASN A 44 -18.54 1.39 0.03
C ASN A 44 -17.64 2.04 -1.00
N TYR A 45 -17.21 1.27 -1.99
CA TYR A 45 -16.44 1.79 -3.14
C TYR A 45 -17.38 2.31 -4.22
N VAL A 46 -18.67 1.92 -4.15
CA VAL A 46 -19.67 2.29 -5.14
C VAL A 46 -20.90 2.87 -4.44
N THR A 47 -21.32 4.06 -4.86
CA THR A 47 -22.54 4.73 -4.41
C THR A 47 -23.21 5.37 -5.62
N GLY A 48 -24.37 4.84 -6.02
CA GLY A 48 -25.03 5.27 -7.28
C GLY A 48 -24.11 5.00 -8.47
N SER A 49 -23.76 6.04 -9.22
CA SER A 49 -22.83 6.01 -10.35
C SER A 49 -21.42 6.48 -9.98
N LEU A 50 -21.15 6.75 -8.70
CA LEU A 50 -19.82 7.11 -8.21
C LEU A 50 -19.05 5.85 -7.85
N VAL A 51 -17.77 5.80 -8.30
CA VAL A 51 -16.85 4.72 -8.00
C VAL A 51 -15.56 5.29 -7.43
N LEU A 52 -15.10 4.77 -6.31
CA LEU A 52 -13.81 5.08 -5.70
C LEU A 52 -12.75 4.08 -6.15
N ILE A 53 -11.56 4.56 -6.51
CA ILE A 53 -10.44 3.75 -7.02
C ILE A 53 -9.15 4.23 -6.33
N GLY A 54 -8.26 3.29 -5.99
CA GLY A 54 -6.96 3.58 -5.40
C GLY A 54 -7.05 4.31 -4.07
N ASP A 55 -6.22 5.31 -3.87
CA ASP A 55 -6.15 6.05 -2.59
C ASP A 55 -7.46 6.75 -2.22
N ALA A 56 -8.34 7.02 -3.19
CA ALA A 56 -9.69 7.51 -2.90
C ALA A 56 -10.57 6.47 -2.19
N ALA A 57 -10.34 5.17 -2.41
CA ALA A 57 -11.07 4.07 -1.80
C ALA A 57 -10.37 3.53 -0.54
N HIS A 58 -9.04 3.51 -0.56
CA HIS A 58 -8.23 2.96 0.52
C HIS A 58 -6.82 3.57 0.50
N SER A 59 -6.28 3.87 1.65
CA SER A 59 -4.89 4.29 1.81
C SER A 59 -4.18 3.33 2.76
N ILE A 60 -3.03 2.82 2.33
CA ILE A 60 -2.24 1.83 3.07
C ILE A 60 -0.96 2.47 3.56
N HIS A 61 -0.51 2.08 4.75
CA HIS A 61 0.78 2.48 5.28
C HIS A 61 1.91 2.15 4.27
N PRO A 62 2.80 3.10 3.93
CA PRO A 62 3.78 2.97 2.84
C PRO A 62 4.92 1.98 3.11
N LEU A 63 4.81 1.12 4.11
CA LEU A 63 5.82 0.13 4.53
C LEU A 63 6.36 -0.73 3.39
N ALA A 64 5.52 -1.09 2.43
CA ALA A 64 5.91 -1.95 1.33
C ALA A 64 5.90 -1.25 -0.04
N GLY A 65 5.60 0.07 -0.08
CA GLY A 65 5.49 0.81 -1.33
C GLY A 65 4.38 0.31 -2.26
N GLN A 66 3.37 -0.40 -1.74
CA GLN A 66 2.37 -1.11 -2.55
C GLN A 66 1.10 -0.30 -2.83
N GLY A 67 0.95 0.91 -2.30
CA GLY A 67 -0.25 1.74 -2.51
C GLY A 67 -0.57 1.91 -4.00
N ILE A 68 0.41 2.33 -4.79
CA ILE A 68 0.27 2.49 -6.25
C ILE A 68 -0.12 1.18 -6.94
N ASN A 69 0.48 0.05 -6.55
CA ASN A 69 0.19 -1.26 -7.15
C ASN A 69 -1.26 -1.69 -6.90
N LEU A 70 -1.80 -1.39 -5.73
CA LEU A 70 -3.20 -1.66 -5.42
C LEU A 70 -4.13 -0.75 -6.21
N GLY A 71 -3.78 0.53 -6.36
CA GLY A 71 -4.52 1.46 -7.20
C GLY A 71 -4.57 1.03 -8.67
N PHE A 72 -3.46 0.53 -9.23
CA PHE A 72 -3.44 -0.04 -10.58
C PHE A 72 -4.28 -1.31 -10.68
N ALA A 73 -4.24 -2.18 -9.68
CA ALA A 73 -5.06 -3.38 -9.67
C ALA A 73 -6.57 -3.05 -9.53
N ASP A 74 -6.91 -1.95 -8.86
CA ASP A 74 -8.29 -1.45 -8.82
C ASP A 74 -8.72 -0.94 -10.20
N ALA A 75 -7.88 -0.14 -10.85
CA ALA A 75 -8.16 0.38 -12.19
C ALA A 75 -8.31 -0.74 -13.22
N ASP A 76 -7.43 -1.75 -13.18
CA ASP A 76 -7.48 -2.92 -14.06
C ASP A 76 -8.79 -3.70 -13.87
N ALA A 77 -9.14 -4.01 -12.62
CA ALA A 77 -10.38 -4.70 -12.30
C ALA A 77 -11.63 -3.89 -12.71
N PHE A 78 -11.61 -2.59 -12.52
CA PHE A 78 -12.70 -1.71 -12.94
C PHE A 78 -12.84 -1.70 -14.46
N CYS A 79 -11.73 -1.51 -15.21
CA CYS A 79 -11.73 -1.55 -16.66
C CYS A 79 -12.22 -2.88 -17.21
N GLU A 80 -11.84 -3.99 -16.60
CA GLU A 80 -12.30 -5.32 -16.99
C GLU A 80 -13.82 -5.46 -16.82
N GLU A 81 -14.38 -5.07 -15.68
CA GLU A 81 -15.83 -5.15 -15.44
C GLU A 81 -16.61 -4.26 -16.42
N ILE A 82 -16.13 -3.04 -16.70
CA ILE A 82 -16.75 -2.14 -17.67
C ILE A 82 -16.67 -2.73 -19.09
N THR A 83 -15.52 -3.27 -19.49
CA THR A 83 -15.34 -3.86 -20.81
C THR A 83 -16.26 -5.07 -21.01
N ASN A 84 -16.35 -5.94 -20.01
CA ASN A 84 -17.24 -7.11 -20.05
C ASN A 84 -18.72 -6.69 -20.13
N ALA A 85 -19.11 -5.67 -19.39
CA ALA A 85 -20.50 -5.14 -19.48
C ALA A 85 -20.79 -4.55 -20.86
N TYR A 86 -19.85 -3.78 -21.41
CA TYR A 86 -19.98 -3.20 -22.76
C TYR A 86 -20.13 -4.29 -23.84
N GLN A 87 -19.27 -5.30 -23.81
CA GLN A 87 -19.33 -6.44 -24.76
C GLN A 87 -20.62 -7.22 -24.64
N ALA A 88 -21.14 -7.38 -23.42
CA ALA A 88 -22.42 -8.03 -23.14
C ALA A 88 -23.64 -7.13 -23.41
N LYS A 89 -23.44 -5.89 -23.89
CA LYS A 89 -24.49 -4.88 -24.10
C LYS A 89 -25.32 -4.60 -22.84
N ILE A 90 -24.69 -4.72 -21.69
CA ILE A 90 -25.26 -4.37 -20.39
C ILE A 90 -24.98 -2.89 -20.12
N ASN A 91 -25.99 -2.16 -19.63
CA ASN A 91 -25.79 -0.77 -19.28
C ASN A 91 -24.76 -0.64 -18.14
N ILE A 92 -23.73 0.18 -18.36
CA ILE A 92 -22.56 0.32 -17.49
C ILE A 92 -22.91 0.96 -16.13
N ASP A 93 -23.92 1.84 -16.11
CA ASP A 93 -24.38 2.50 -14.89
C ASP A 93 -25.22 1.59 -13.98
N LYS A 94 -25.54 0.36 -14.44
CA LYS A 94 -26.22 -0.60 -13.57
C LYS A 94 -25.37 -0.88 -12.34
N HIS A 95 -25.98 -0.67 -11.19
CA HIS A 95 -25.38 -0.91 -9.88
C HIS A 95 -24.69 -2.29 -9.78
N LEU A 96 -25.18 -3.32 -10.47
CA LEU A 96 -24.59 -4.66 -10.48
C LEU A 96 -23.21 -4.71 -11.13
N VAL A 97 -22.97 -3.94 -12.20
CA VAL A 97 -21.67 -3.90 -12.89
C VAL A 97 -20.62 -3.29 -11.96
N LEU A 98 -20.95 -2.11 -11.42
CA LEU A 98 -20.05 -1.41 -10.51
C LEU A 98 -19.85 -2.19 -9.21
N LYS A 99 -20.89 -2.88 -8.71
CA LYS A 99 -20.81 -3.69 -7.49
C LYS A 99 -19.91 -4.91 -7.62
N ARG A 100 -19.75 -5.49 -8.83
CA ARG A 100 -18.79 -6.57 -9.07
C ARG A 100 -17.36 -6.10 -8.82
N TYR A 101 -17.01 -4.92 -9.32
CA TYR A 101 -15.73 -4.30 -9.03
C TYR A 101 -15.51 -4.14 -7.52
N GLU A 102 -16.48 -3.58 -6.80
CA GLU A 102 -16.39 -3.39 -5.36
C GLU A 102 -16.17 -4.72 -4.63
N ILE A 103 -16.96 -5.75 -4.91
CA ILE A 103 -16.83 -7.06 -4.26
C ILE A 103 -15.46 -7.68 -4.51
N ARG A 104 -14.98 -7.58 -5.74
CA ARG A 104 -13.69 -8.14 -6.15
C ARG A 104 -12.52 -7.45 -5.44
N ARG A 105 -12.55 -6.11 -5.37
CA ARG A 105 -11.42 -5.33 -4.86
C ARG A 105 -11.44 -5.07 -3.37
N LYS A 106 -12.60 -4.78 -2.80
CA LYS A 106 -12.73 -4.43 -1.39
C LYS A 106 -12.14 -5.46 -0.45
N ASN A 107 -12.46 -6.74 -0.66
CA ASN A 107 -11.95 -7.82 0.20
C ASN A 107 -10.44 -7.98 0.10
N MET A 108 -9.88 -7.86 -1.11
CA MET A 108 -8.44 -7.94 -1.34
C MET A 108 -7.69 -6.76 -0.72
N ASN A 109 -8.22 -5.57 -0.88
CA ASN A 109 -7.64 -4.35 -0.31
C ASN A 109 -7.70 -4.38 1.22
N LEU A 110 -8.81 -4.84 1.80
CA LEU A 110 -8.94 -5.02 3.25
C LEU A 110 -7.97 -6.07 3.79
N LEU A 111 -7.80 -7.19 3.09
CA LEU A 111 -6.83 -8.22 3.45
C LEU A 111 -5.41 -7.64 3.45
N MET A 112 -5.05 -6.86 2.44
CA MET A 112 -3.75 -6.22 2.34
C MET A 112 -3.52 -5.22 3.48
N LEU A 113 -4.50 -4.36 3.77
CA LEU A 113 -4.48 -3.44 4.90
C LEU A 113 -4.19 -4.15 6.22
N LYS A 114 -5.01 -5.17 6.54
CA LYS A 114 -4.85 -5.96 7.77
C LYS A 114 -3.50 -6.69 7.83
N SER A 115 -3.00 -7.14 6.69
CA SER A 115 -1.68 -7.77 6.62
C SER A 115 -0.57 -6.77 6.93
N MET A 116 -0.66 -5.54 6.42
CA MET A 116 0.31 -4.48 6.72
C MET A 116 0.26 -4.08 8.19
N ASP A 117 -0.93 -3.91 8.76
CA ASP A 117 -1.10 -3.61 10.18
C ASP A 117 -0.53 -4.73 11.07
N PHE A 118 -0.74 -5.99 10.68
CA PHE A 118 -0.15 -7.13 11.34
C PHE A 118 1.39 -7.05 11.32
N PHE A 119 2.00 -6.78 10.17
CA PHE A 119 3.45 -6.66 10.07
C PHE A 119 3.97 -5.47 10.88
N VAL A 120 3.34 -4.30 10.83
CA VAL A 120 3.70 -3.15 11.66
C VAL A 120 3.74 -3.55 13.12
N ASN A 121 2.68 -4.15 13.62
CA ASN A 121 2.56 -4.55 15.02
C ASN A 121 3.59 -5.64 15.40
N LEU A 122 3.82 -6.61 14.50
CA LEU A 122 4.80 -7.67 14.69
C LEU A 122 6.23 -7.11 14.81
N PHE A 123 6.57 -6.12 13.99
CA PHE A 123 7.92 -5.54 14.01
C PHE A 123 8.10 -4.47 15.09
N LYS A 124 7.03 -3.76 15.46
CA LYS A 124 7.03 -2.78 16.54
C LYS A 124 7.09 -3.41 17.94
N SER A 125 6.66 -4.67 18.06
CA SER A 125 6.60 -5.35 19.36
C SER A 125 7.99 -5.55 19.98
N ASN A 126 8.12 -5.11 21.24
CA ASN A 126 9.32 -5.34 22.06
C ASN A 126 9.27 -6.62 22.88
N ASN A 127 8.17 -7.37 22.84
CA ASN A 127 8.02 -8.64 23.55
C ASN A 127 9.02 -9.67 23.04
N LEU A 128 9.76 -10.29 23.98
CA LEU A 128 10.81 -11.27 23.68
C LEU A 128 10.28 -12.48 22.89
N TYR A 129 9.11 -12.99 23.27
CA TYR A 129 8.50 -14.16 22.60
C TYR A 129 8.11 -13.83 21.16
N ILE A 130 7.56 -12.63 20.93
CA ILE A 130 7.21 -12.18 19.58
C ILE A 130 8.47 -12.01 18.72
N LYS A 131 9.55 -11.45 19.28
CA LYS A 131 10.86 -11.34 18.60
C LYS A 131 11.41 -12.71 18.20
N LEU A 132 11.38 -13.68 19.10
CA LEU A 132 11.85 -15.04 18.83
C LEU A 132 11.00 -15.72 17.74
N LEU A 133 9.68 -15.64 17.85
CA LEU A 133 8.75 -16.21 16.87
C LEU A 133 8.93 -15.57 15.48
N ARG A 134 9.06 -14.25 15.42
CA ARG A 134 9.36 -13.51 14.19
C ARG A 134 10.65 -13.96 13.54
N ASN A 135 11.74 -14.04 14.30
CA ASN A 135 13.05 -14.43 13.78
C ASN A 135 13.05 -15.88 13.29
N PHE A 136 12.37 -16.77 14.01
CA PHE A 136 12.19 -18.16 13.59
C PHE A 136 11.36 -18.23 12.29
N GLY A 137 10.24 -17.52 12.23
CA GLY A 137 9.38 -17.46 11.03
C GLY A 137 10.14 -16.93 9.81
N LEU A 138 10.86 -15.81 9.95
CA LEU A 138 11.67 -15.23 8.86
C LEU A 138 12.77 -16.19 8.39
N SER A 139 13.43 -16.88 9.32
CA SER A 139 14.45 -17.88 8.98
C SER A 139 13.86 -19.03 8.16
N ARG A 140 12.66 -19.51 8.53
CA ARG A 140 11.96 -20.58 7.80
C ARG A 140 11.52 -20.13 6.42
N VAL A 141 10.93 -18.92 6.28
CA VAL A 141 10.54 -18.37 4.98
C VAL A 141 11.75 -18.21 4.06
N ASN A 142 12.88 -17.73 4.60
CA ASN A 142 14.10 -17.55 3.79
C ASN A 142 14.69 -18.88 3.29
N LYS A 143 14.57 -19.96 4.06
CA LYS A 143 15.04 -21.30 3.70
C LYS A 143 14.11 -22.03 2.73
N THR A 144 12.84 -21.64 2.65
CA THR A 144 11.81 -22.34 1.86
C THR A 144 11.58 -21.60 0.54
N GLN A 145 12.16 -22.11 -0.54
CA GLN A 145 12.06 -21.46 -1.87
C GLN A 145 10.61 -21.24 -2.34
N PHE A 146 9.70 -22.17 -2.02
CA PHE A 146 8.28 -22.06 -2.36
C PHE A 146 7.63 -20.85 -1.69
N LEU A 147 7.82 -20.67 -0.38
CA LEU A 147 7.29 -19.51 0.36
C LEU A 147 7.90 -18.22 -0.15
N LYS A 148 9.21 -18.21 -0.40
CA LYS A 148 9.90 -17.03 -0.95
C LYS A 148 9.35 -16.65 -2.31
N LYS A 149 9.16 -17.60 -3.23
CA LYS A 149 8.53 -17.38 -4.54
C LYS A 149 7.09 -16.86 -4.40
N PHE A 150 6.31 -17.43 -3.50
CA PHE A 150 4.94 -16.99 -3.25
C PHE A 150 4.89 -15.50 -2.86
N PHE A 151 5.69 -15.10 -1.87
CA PHE A 151 5.74 -13.70 -1.45
C PHE A 151 6.28 -12.76 -2.53
N ILE A 152 7.32 -13.16 -3.28
CA ILE A 152 7.87 -12.35 -4.37
C ILE A 152 6.84 -12.17 -5.49
N ASN A 153 6.15 -13.22 -5.91
CA ASN A 153 5.15 -13.15 -6.96
C ASN A 153 3.96 -12.28 -6.55
N HIS A 154 3.55 -12.38 -5.30
CA HIS A 154 2.47 -11.54 -4.76
C HIS A 154 2.89 -10.06 -4.69
N ALA A 155 4.09 -9.77 -4.20
CA ALA A 155 4.62 -8.41 -4.13
C ALA A 155 4.88 -7.79 -5.51
N SER A 156 5.21 -8.59 -6.52
CA SER A 156 5.47 -8.13 -7.89
C SER A 156 4.22 -8.06 -8.79
N GLY A 157 3.02 -8.32 -8.23
CA GLY A 157 1.77 -8.29 -8.99
C GLY A 157 1.65 -9.39 -10.07
N LYS A 158 2.53 -10.41 -10.05
CA LYS A 158 2.53 -11.49 -11.04
C LYS A 158 1.45 -12.54 -10.81
N ASN A 159 0.82 -12.55 -9.66
CA ASN A 159 -0.35 -13.38 -9.43
C ASN A 159 -1.57 -12.65 -10.00
N LYS A 160 -1.98 -12.98 -11.21
CA LYS A 160 -3.36 -12.71 -11.66
C LYS A 160 -4.27 -13.56 -10.77
N ILE A 161 -5.03 -12.90 -9.92
CA ILE A 161 -6.10 -13.49 -9.12
C ILE A 161 -7.40 -13.33 -9.90
#